data_df61b221a6b2f7a50fa4a1f62bcbc89a
#
_entry.id   df61b221a6b2f7a50fa4a1f62bcbc89a
#
_cell.length_a   1.000
_cell.length_b   1.000
_cell.length_c   1.000
_cell.angle_alpha   90.00
_cell.angle_beta   90.00
_cell.angle_gamma   90.00
#
_symmetry.space_group_name_H-M   'P 1'
#
loop_
_entity.id
_entity.type
_entity.pdbx_description
1 polymer ?
#
loop_
_entity_poly.entity_id
_entity_poly.type
_entity_poly.pdbx_seq_one_letter_code
_entity_poly.pdbx_strand_id
1 'polypeptide(L)'
;GDANASVIGQFGVGFYSAFMAADKVEVFTHSWDEETEYLKWESDGQSGYTVSDAEVEKRGCRIVVHLKEDCADFAKEATIKGIIERYSRFVSFPLNLNGELVNTVEAIWLKNKKEISDEEYKEFYQYCAHAVDEPRHTLHFSADAPIDINALLYSPAENTERFGFGQMKSGVSLYCRKVLIDAEPQGLLPEWLRFLRGVVDSEDLPLNISRRTQRQISRSAETVSYTH
;
A
#
# COMPACT_ATOMS: atom_id res chain seq x y z
N GLY A 1 -1.00 -15.61 21.33
CA GLY A 1 0.08 -15.54 20.36
C GLY A 1 -0.32 -14.64 19.21
N ASP A 2 0.58 -13.83 18.78
CA ASP A 2 0.49 -12.68 17.86
C ASP A 2 -0.05 -12.99 16.45
N ALA A 3 -1.31 -13.39 16.36
CA ALA A 3 -1.95 -13.73 15.08
C ALA A 3 -2.32 -12.51 14.22
N ASN A 4 -2.11 -11.28 14.69
CA ASN A 4 -2.63 -10.07 14.01
C ASN A 4 -1.60 -9.19 13.31
N ALA A 5 -0.31 -9.49 13.40
CA ALA A 5 0.71 -8.49 13.05
C ALA A 5 1.08 -8.37 11.56
N SER A 6 0.59 -9.23 10.66
CA SER A 6 1.08 -9.20 9.27
C SER A 6 0.06 -9.49 8.18
N VAL A 7 -1.22 -9.61 8.50
CA VAL A 7 -2.26 -9.89 7.49
C VAL A 7 -2.72 -8.60 6.83
N ILE A 8 -2.46 -8.45 5.52
CA ILE A 8 -2.88 -7.29 4.74
C ILE A 8 -4.41 -7.26 4.59
N GLY A 9 -5.04 -8.43 4.35
CA GLY A 9 -6.48 -8.54 4.15
C GLY A 9 -7.25 -8.51 5.47
N GLN A 10 -8.19 -7.56 5.63
CA GLN A 10 -9.04 -7.45 6.82
C GLN A 10 -10.36 -8.21 6.71
N PHE A 11 -10.95 -8.25 5.51
CA PHE A 11 -12.33 -8.72 5.29
C PHE A 11 -12.44 -10.02 4.54
N GLY A 12 -11.34 -10.58 4.03
CA GLY A 12 -11.32 -11.82 3.24
C GLY A 12 -12.00 -11.73 1.88
N VAL A 13 -12.38 -10.54 1.42
CA VAL A 13 -13.14 -10.33 0.18
C VAL A 13 -12.29 -9.84 -1.00
N GLY A 14 -11.03 -9.46 -0.77
CA GLY A 14 -10.14 -8.92 -1.81
C GLY A 14 -9.91 -9.88 -2.97
N PHE A 15 -9.93 -11.19 -2.70
CA PHE A 15 -9.80 -12.22 -3.71
C PHE A 15 -10.85 -12.11 -4.84
N TYR A 16 -12.08 -11.71 -4.51
CA TYR A 16 -13.15 -11.59 -5.50
C TYR A 16 -12.88 -10.50 -6.55
N SER A 17 -11.99 -9.57 -6.31
CA SER A 17 -11.59 -8.56 -7.29
C SER A 17 -10.92 -9.19 -8.53
N ALA A 18 -10.37 -10.39 -8.43
CA ALA A 18 -9.81 -11.10 -9.58
C ALA A 18 -10.84 -11.29 -10.70
N PHE A 19 -12.12 -11.49 -10.36
CA PHE A 19 -13.21 -11.66 -11.34
C PHE A 19 -13.56 -10.38 -12.11
N MET A 20 -13.06 -9.22 -11.69
CA MET A 20 -13.18 -7.99 -12.49
C MET A 20 -12.38 -8.12 -13.79
N ALA A 21 -11.24 -8.81 -13.75
CA ALA A 21 -10.31 -8.96 -14.87
C ALA A 21 -10.34 -10.39 -15.47
N ALA A 22 -10.99 -11.35 -14.81
CA ALA A 22 -10.95 -12.76 -15.18
C ALA A 22 -12.31 -13.31 -15.62
N ASP A 23 -12.29 -14.18 -16.64
CA ASP A 23 -13.41 -15.04 -16.99
C ASP A 23 -13.48 -16.29 -16.12
N LYS A 24 -12.34 -16.73 -15.60
CA LYS A 24 -12.21 -17.90 -14.73
C LYS A 24 -11.00 -17.76 -13.83
N VAL A 25 -11.12 -18.24 -12.60
CA VAL A 25 -10.02 -18.35 -11.65
C VAL A 25 -9.91 -19.77 -11.15
N GLU A 26 -8.69 -20.31 -11.13
CA GLU A 26 -8.35 -21.61 -10.57
C GLU A 26 -7.39 -21.43 -9.42
N VAL A 27 -7.64 -22.10 -8.31
CA VAL A 27 -6.78 -22.09 -7.12
C VAL A 27 -6.38 -23.52 -6.81
N PHE A 28 -5.09 -23.80 -6.88
CA PHE A 28 -4.50 -25.07 -6.48
C PHE A 28 -3.87 -24.86 -5.11
N THR A 29 -4.26 -25.67 -4.14
CA THR A 29 -3.83 -25.45 -2.77
C THR A 29 -3.54 -26.75 -2.04
N HIS A 30 -2.56 -26.71 -1.15
CA HIS A 30 -2.25 -27.76 -0.19
C HIS A 30 -1.96 -27.15 1.18
N SER A 31 -2.55 -27.72 2.22
CA SER A 31 -2.34 -27.30 3.60
C SER A 31 -0.89 -27.51 4.05
N TRP A 32 -0.53 -26.93 5.19
CA TRP A 32 0.71 -27.23 5.91
C TRP A 32 0.73 -28.68 6.44
N ASP A 33 -0.43 -29.28 6.63
CA ASP A 33 -0.62 -30.66 7.07
C ASP A 33 -0.44 -31.59 5.86
N GLU A 34 0.62 -32.38 5.88
CA GLU A 34 1.00 -33.29 4.79
C GLU A 34 -0.01 -34.42 4.56
N GLU A 35 -0.87 -34.74 5.56
CA GLU A 35 -1.90 -35.77 5.45
C GLU A 35 -3.14 -35.27 4.67
N THR A 36 -3.24 -33.98 4.36
CA THR A 36 -4.37 -33.42 3.61
C THR A 36 -4.18 -33.58 2.11
N GLU A 37 -5.32 -33.71 1.41
CA GLU A 37 -5.34 -33.83 -0.05
C GLU A 37 -5.01 -32.50 -0.74
N TYR A 38 -4.42 -32.59 -1.93
CA TYR A 38 -4.26 -31.45 -2.82
C TYR A 38 -5.58 -31.15 -3.50
N LEU A 39 -6.02 -29.90 -3.41
CA LEU A 39 -7.32 -29.49 -3.92
C LEU A 39 -7.17 -28.43 -5.00
N LYS A 40 -8.05 -28.52 -6.00
CA LYS A 40 -8.30 -27.49 -7.00
C LYS A 40 -9.68 -26.91 -6.77
N TRP A 41 -9.72 -25.61 -6.55
CA TRP A 41 -10.95 -24.82 -6.59
C TRP A 41 -10.99 -24.04 -7.90
N GLU A 42 -12.16 -23.97 -8.55
CA GLU A 42 -12.35 -23.13 -9.74
C GLU A 42 -13.73 -22.48 -9.76
N SER A 43 -13.80 -21.27 -10.34
CA SER A 43 -15.03 -20.51 -10.51
C SER A 43 -14.94 -19.55 -11.69
N ASP A 44 -16.10 -19.24 -12.29
CA ASP A 44 -16.29 -18.15 -13.24
C ASP A 44 -16.80 -16.86 -12.58
N GLY A 45 -16.99 -16.88 -11.25
CA GLY A 45 -17.53 -15.77 -10.48
C GLY A 45 -19.03 -15.54 -10.60
N GLN A 46 -19.77 -16.38 -11.36
CA GLN A 46 -21.21 -16.25 -11.61
C GLN A 46 -21.99 -17.47 -11.20
N SER A 47 -21.56 -18.66 -11.67
CA SER A 47 -22.31 -19.89 -11.58
C SER A 47 -22.02 -20.72 -10.32
N GLY A 48 -21.20 -20.23 -9.43
CA GLY A 48 -20.72 -20.95 -8.25
C GLY A 48 -19.25 -21.37 -8.38
N TYR A 49 -18.92 -22.50 -7.75
CA TYR A 49 -17.54 -23.02 -7.80
C TYR A 49 -17.56 -24.55 -7.79
N THR A 50 -16.48 -25.16 -8.27
CA THR A 50 -16.21 -26.59 -8.14
C THR A 50 -14.94 -26.83 -7.34
N VAL A 51 -14.90 -27.92 -6.59
CA VAL A 51 -13.73 -28.42 -5.90
C VAL A 51 -13.45 -29.83 -6.38
N SER A 52 -12.22 -30.11 -6.74
CA SER A 52 -11.75 -31.43 -7.18
C SER A 52 -10.36 -31.71 -6.65
N ASP A 53 -9.96 -32.95 -6.67
CA ASP A 53 -8.59 -33.34 -6.37
C ASP A 53 -7.64 -32.77 -7.41
N ALA A 54 -6.43 -32.44 -6.99
CA ALA A 54 -5.41 -31.89 -7.86
C ALA A 54 -4.05 -32.53 -7.57
N GLU A 55 -3.24 -32.67 -8.60
CA GLU A 55 -1.84 -33.03 -8.47
C GLU A 55 -1.05 -31.71 -8.29
N VAL A 56 -0.52 -31.46 -7.10
CA VAL A 56 0.36 -30.32 -6.81
C VAL A 56 1.65 -30.83 -6.20
N GLU A 57 2.77 -30.42 -6.73
CA GLU A 57 4.07 -30.92 -6.31
C GLU A 57 4.59 -30.32 -5.02
N LYS A 58 4.02 -29.18 -4.56
CA LYS A 58 4.55 -28.41 -3.43
C LYS A 58 3.44 -27.87 -2.54
N ARG A 59 3.70 -27.82 -1.24
CA ARG A 59 2.92 -27.07 -0.25
C ARG A 59 2.75 -25.61 -0.68
N GLY A 60 1.58 -25.06 -0.50
CA GLY A 60 1.28 -23.66 -0.78
C GLY A 60 0.02 -23.47 -1.61
N CYS A 61 -0.03 -22.35 -2.31
CA CYS A 61 -1.15 -22.00 -3.15
C CYS A 61 -0.65 -21.46 -4.49
N ARG A 62 -1.23 -21.96 -5.59
CA ARG A 62 -1.03 -21.47 -6.95
C ARG A 62 -2.36 -20.99 -7.49
N ILE A 63 -2.41 -19.73 -7.92
CA ILE A 63 -3.62 -19.13 -8.49
C ILE A 63 -3.38 -18.88 -9.98
N VAL A 64 -4.30 -19.35 -10.81
CA VAL A 64 -4.30 -19.12 -12.25
C VAL A 64 -5.50 -18.26 -12.59
N VAL A 65 -5.23 -17.08 -13.15
CA VAL A 65 -6.24 -16.11 -13.55
C VAL A 65 -6.34 -16.13 -15.08
N HIS A 66 -7.47 -16.59 -15.61
CA HIS A 66 -7.79 -16.57 -17.03
C HIS A 66 -8.37 -15.22 -17.37
N LEU A 67 -7.55 -14.34 -17.94
CA LEU A 67 -7.93 -12.95 -18.20
C LEU A 67 -8.99 -12.84 -19.28
N LYS A 68 -9.91 -11.90 -19.12
CA LYS A 68 -10.80 -11.42 -20.18
C LYS A 68 -9.98 -10.84 -21.32
N GLU A 69 -10.55 -10.84 -22.52
CA GLU A 69 -9.87 -10.34 -23.73
C GLU A 69 -9.48 -8.85 -23.59
N ASP A 70 -10.34 -8.02 -23.02
CA ASP A 70 -10.11 -6.60 -22.77
C ASP A 70 -9.14 -6.34 -21.61
N CYS A 71 -8.80 -7.37 -20.82
CA CYS A 71 -7.87 -7.32 -19.70
C CYS A 71 -6.51 -7.99 -20.01
N ALA A 72 -6.24 -8.36 -21.25
CA ALA A 72 -5.02 -9.08 -21.66
C ALA A 72 -3.72 -8.34 -21.32
N ASP A 73 -3.77 -7.02 -21.15
CA ASP A 73 -2.60 -6.22 -20.74
C ASP A 73 -2.06 -6.60 -19.36
N PHE A 74 -2.89 -7.15 -18.47
CA PHE A 74 -2.44 -7.68 -17.18
C PHE A 74 -1.56 -8.95 -17.28
N ALA A 75 -1.45 -9.57 -18.45
CA ALA A 75 -0.47 -10.63 -18.69
C ALA A 75 0.94 -10.11 -19.02
N LYS A 76 1.10 -8.81 -19.25
CA LYS A 76 2.41 -8.22 -19.58
C LYS A 76 3.21 -7.94 -18.31
N GLU A 77 4.47 -8.37 -18.32
CA GLU A 77 5.39 -8.17 -17.19
C GLU A 77 5.53 -6.69 -16.81
N ALA A 78 5.70 -5.80 -17.79
CA ALA A 78 5.85 -4.37 -17.53
C ALA A 78 4.61 -3.77 -16.83
N THR A 79 3.41 -4.23 -17.19
CA THR A 79 2.15 -3.79 -16.56
C THR A 79 2.10 -4.24 -15.10
N ILE A 80 2.38 -5.53 -14.83
CA ILE A 80 2.38 -6.07 -13.48
C ILE A 80 3.48 -5.41 -12.62
N LYS A 81 4.67 -5.22 -13.17
CA LYS A 81 5.76 -4.54 -12.49
C LYS A 81 5.34 -3.12 -12.05
N GLY A 82 4.76 -2.34 -12.96
CA GLY A 82 4.27 -0.99 -12.65
C GLY A 82 3.17 -0.99 -11.58
N ILE A 83 2.28 -1.98 -11.56
CA ILE A 83 1.25 -2.13 -10.54
C ILE A 83 1.88 -2.44 -9.17
N ILE A 84 2.82 -3.39 -9.11
CA ILE A 84 3.52 -3.75 -7.87
C ILE A 84 4.29 -2.54 -7.33
N GLU A 85 5.04 -1.87 -8.18
CA GLU A 85 5.82 -0.67 -7.81
C GLU A 85 4.94 0.46 -7.30
N ARG A 86 3.75 0.62 -7.84
CA ARG A 86 2.82 1.67 -7.44
C ARG A 86 2.10 1.37 -6.13
N TYR A 87 1.56 0.16 -5.99
CA TYR A 87 0.62 -0.16 -4.90
C TYR A 87 1.20 -1.01 -3.78
N SER A 88 2.20 -1.82 -4.07
CA SER A 88 2.69 -2.87 -3.16
C SER A 88 4.20 -2.82 -2.93
N ARG A 89 4.86 -1.72 -3.30
CA ARG A 89 6.32 -1.58 -3.21
C ARG A 89 6.86 -1.81 -1.81
N PHE A 90 6.11 -1.42 -0.79
CA PHE A 90 6.54 -1.43 0.62
C PHE A 90 6.02 -2.62 1.42
N VAL A 91 5.31 -3.56 0.80
CA VAL A 91 4.82 -4.74 1.53
C VAL A 91 6.00 -5.56 2.08
N SER A 92 5.80 -6.14 3.27
CA SER A 92 6.87 -6.84 4.01
C SER A 92 7.26 -8.19 3.43
N PHE A 93 6.47 -8.71 2.49
CA PHE A 93 6.73 -10.00 1.85
C PHE A 93 7.48 -9.81 0.54
N PRO A 94 8.46 -10.69 0.22
CA PRO A 94 9.15 -10.63 -1.06
C PRO A 94 8.17 -10.90 -2.20
N LEU A 95 8.09 -9.99 -3.15
CA LEU A 95 7.33 -10.12 -4.38
C LEU A 95 8.28 -10.42 -5.52
N ASN A 96 8.20 -11.63 -6.06
CA ASN A 96 8.99 -12.04 -7.21
C ASN A 96 8.12 -12.03 -8.46
N LEU A 97 8.55 -11.30 -9.49
CA LEU A 97 7.94 -11.29 -10.80
C LEU A 97 8.86 -12.05 -11.76
N ASN A 98 8.39 -13.16 -12.31
CA ASN A 98 9.17 -14.06 -13.18
C ASN A 98 10.54 -14.46 -12.56
N GLY A 99 10.61 -14.56 -11.22
CA GLY A 99 11.83 -14.94 -10.50
C GLY A 99 12.70 -13.76 -10.04
N GLU A 100 12.40 -12.54 -10.44
CA GLU A 100 13.10 -11.33 -9.99
C GLU A 100 12.36 -10.64 -8.84
N LEU A 101 13.08 -10.27 -7.78
CA LEU A 101 12.53 -9.53 -6.64
C LEU A 101 12.23 -8.09 -7.07
N VAL A 102 10.98 -7.65 -6.92
CA VAL A 102 10.50 -6.34 -7.39
C VAL A 102 10.21 -5.33 -6.29
N ASN A 103 10.01 -5.77 -5.04
CA ASN A 103 9.79 -4.87 -3.91
C ASN A 103 11.01 -4.83 -2.99
N THR A 104 11.92 -3.90 -3.26
CA THR A 104 13.21 -3.79 -2.54
C THR A 104 13.26 -2.59 -1.58
N VAL A 105 12.22 -1.75 -1.56
CA VAL A 105 12.22 -0.51 -0.78
C VAL A 105 11.54 -0.73 0.57
N GLU A 106 12.21 -0.32 1.63
CA GLU A 106 11.66 -0.41 2.98
C GLU A 106 10.72 0.75 3.31
N ALA A 107 9.69 0.45 4.11
CA ALA A 107 8.76 1.45 4.65
C ALA A 107 9.41 2.15 5.86
N ILE A 108 10.30 3.11 5.61
CA ILE A 108 11.09 3.76 6.68
C ILE A 108 10.23 4.49 7.70
N TRP A 109 9.00 4.91 7.35
CA TRP A 109 8.07 5.57 8.27
C TRP A 109 7.57 4.68 9.42
N LEU A 110 7.80 3.36 9.33
CA LEU A 110 7.48 2.40 10.38
C LEU A 110 8.69 2.00 11.22
N LYS A 111 9.90 2.45 10.85
CA LYS A 111 11.12 2.21 11.62
C LYS A 111 11.18 3.15 12.82
N ASN A 112 11.96 2.75 13.82
CA ASN A 112 12.30 3.65 14.91
C ASN A 112 13.15 4.81 14.36
N LYS A 113 12.82 6.05 14.74
CA LYS A 113 13.55 7.27 14.32
C LYS A 113 15.05 7.20 14.57
N LYS A 114 15.48 6.50 15.63
CA LYS A 114 16.89 6.35 16.00
C LYS A 114 17.69 5.42 15.09
N GLU A 115 16.99 4.63 14.29
CA GLU A 115 17.57 3.64 13.38
C GLU A 115 17.68 4.15 11.94
N ILE A 116 17.19 5.36 11.68
CA ILE A 116 17.12 5.97 10.35
C ILE A 116 18.18 7.06 10.28
N SER A 117 19.06 7.00 9.30
CA SER A 117 20.04 8.03 9.02
C SER A 117 19.44 9.24 8.30
N ASP A 118 20.12 10.37 8.34
CA ASP A 118 19.72 11.56 7.59
C ASP A 118 19.73 11.32 6.09
N GLU A 119 20.65 10.47 5.60
CA GLU A 119 20.72 10.05 4.21
C GLU A 119 19.48 9.26 3.80
N GLU A 120 19.01 8.29 4.61
CA GLU A 120 17.79 7.53 4.33
C GLU A 120 16.55 8.43 4.29
N TYR A 121 16.45 9.43 5.19
CA TYR A 121 15.39 10.42 5.14
C TYR A 121 15.42 11.27 3.87
N LYS A 122 16.60 11.67 3.43
CA LYS A 122 16.80 12.45 2.21
C LYS A 122 16.44 11.64 0.97
N GLU A 123 16.94 10.42 0.86
CA GLU A 123 16.64 9.52 -0.26
C GLU A 123 15.13 9.25 -0.37
N PHE A 124 14.48 9.02 0.76
CA PHE A 124 13.03 8.82 0.79
C PHE A 124 12.26 10.09 0.40
N TYR A 125 12.70 11.27 0.84
CA TYR A 125 12.13 12.54 0.38
C TYR A 125 12.25 12.70 -1.13
N GLN A 126 13.43 12.49 -1.70
CA GLN A 126 13.66 12.59 -3.13
C GLN A 126 12.78 11.62 -3.91
N TYR A 127 12.58 10.44 -3.36
CA TYR A 127 11.67 9.43 -3.94
C TYR A 127 10.21 9.90 -3.91
N CYS A 128 9.65 10.28 -2.75
CA CYS A 128 8.23 10.62 -2.62
C CYS A 128 7.85 11.99 -3.20
N ALA A 129 8.78 12.94 -3.20
CA ALA A 129 8.57 14.28 -3.74
C ALA A 129 8.95 14.42 -5.22
N HIS A 130 9.58 13.39 -5.81
CA HIS A 130 10.23 13.46 -7.14
C HIS A 130 11.17 14.65 -7.24
N ALA A 131 11.88 14.96 -6.16
CA ALA A 131 12.75 16.12 -5.99
C ALA A 131 14.23 15.73 -6.09
N VAL A 132 15.07 16.70 -6.37
CA VAL A 132 16.54 16.56 -6.39
C VAL A 132 17.22 17.33 -5.26
N ASP A 133 16.46 18.15 -4.55
CA ASP A 133 16.88 18.95 -3.41
C ASP A 133 16.78 18.18 -2.08
N GLU A 134 17.05 18.88 -0.98
CA GLU A 134 16.91 18.37 0.38
C GLU A 134 15.66 18.96 1.04
N PRO A 135 15.00 18.22 1.93
CA PRO A 135 13.87 18.76 2.65
C PRO A 135 14.34 19.81 3.66
N ARG A 136 13.55 20.86 3.85
CA ARG A 136 13.84 21.88 4.88
C ARG A 136 13.56 21.36 6.29
N HIS A 137 12.48 20.59 6.42
CA HIS A 137 12.08 19.96 7.68
C HIS A 137 11.55 18.58 7.41
N THR A 138 11.85 17.66 8.33
CA THR A 138 11.36 16.29 8.34
C THR A 138 10.54 16.07 9.60
N LEU A 139 9.29 15.65 9.45
CA LEU A 139 8.41 15.27 10.55
C LEU A 139 8.11 13.78 10.44
N HIS A 140 8.64 13.01 11.37
CA HIS A 140 8.37 11.60 11.50
C HIS A 140 7.66 11.35 12.83
N PHE A 141 6.42 10.87 12.82
CA PHE A 141 5.68 10.58 14.04
C PHE A 141 4.84 9.32 13.92
N SER A 142 4.55 8.71 15.05
CA SER A 142 3.57 7.65 15.20
C SER A 142 2.66 7.93 16.40
N ALA A 143 1.41 7.54 16.30
CA ALA A 143 0.41 7.63 17.35
C ALA A 143 -0.47 6.38 17.32
N ASP A 144 -0.68 5.76 18.49
CA ASP A 144 -1.41 4.50 18.62
C ASP A 144 -2.87 4.73 19.08
N ALA A 145 -3.22 5.94 19.51
CA ALA A 145 -4.55 6.27 19.99
C ALA A 145 -4.90 7.75 19.73
N PRO A 146 -6.14 8.09 19.39
CA PRO A 146 -7.30 7.21 19.22
C PRO A 146 -7.36 6.44 17.90
N ILE A 147 -6.40 6.64 17.03
CA ILE A 147 -6.23 6.01 15.71
C ILE A 147 -4.75 5.69 15.56
N ASP A 148 -4.43 4.48 15.08
CA ASP A 148 -3.07 4.13 14.70
C ASP A 148 -2.67 4.91 13.45
N ILE A 149 -1.66 5.76 13.57
CA ILE A 149 -1.13 6.57 12.48
C ILE A 149 0.41 6.56 12.53
N ASN A 150 1.02 6.22 11.43
CA ASN A 150 2.43 6.39 11.19
C ASN A 150 2.61 7.38 10.03
N ALA A 151 3.39 8.44 10.24
CA ALA A 151 3.56 9.46 9.22
C ALA A 151 5.00 9.92 9.10
N LEU A 152 5.42 10.10 7.86
CA LEU A 152 6.68 10.71 7.50
C LEU A 152 6.41 11.82 6.49
N LEU A 153 6.50 13.05 6.96
CA LEU A 153 6.16 14.25 6.20
C LEU A 153 7.39 15.15 6.05
N TYR A 154 7.49 15.79 4.90
CA TYR A 154 8.58 16.68 4.56
C TYR A 154 8.07 18.04 4.12
N SER A 155 8.74 19.09 4.56
CA SER A 155 8.60 20.41 3.98
C SER A 155 9.70 20.59 2.92
N PRO A 156 9.38 20.84 1.65
CA PRO A 156 10.35 21.18 0.64
C PRO A 156 11.17 22.42 1.00
N ALA A 157 12.39 22.53 0.49
CA ALA A 157 13.24 23.70 0.72
C ALA A 157 12.60 24.97 0.13
N GLU A 158 11.97 24.85 -1.03
CA GLU A 158 11.29 25.94 -1.72
C GLU A 158 9.78 25.68 -1.83
N ASN A 159 9.00 26.71 -1.52
CA ASN A 159 7.58 26.69 -1.77
C ASN A 159 7.30 27.12 -3.22
N THR A 160 7.08 26.15 -4.09
CA THR A 160 6.82 26.38 -5.53
C THR A 160 5.50 27.14 -5.79
N GLU A 161 4.58 27.21 -4.83
CA GLU A 161 3.34 28.02 -4.96
C GLU A 161 3.64 29.54 -5.04
N ARG A 162 4.78 29.99 -4.50
CA ARG A 162 5.22 31.40 -4.62
C ARG A 162 5.46 31.82 -6.08
N PHE A 163 5.68 30.87 -6.97
CA PHE A 163 5.95 31.15 -8.39
C PHE A 163 4.68 31.15 -9.27
N GLY A 164 3.48 31.11 -8.69
CA GLY A 164 2.23 31.33 -9.43
C GLY A 164 1.78 30.15 -10.31
N PHE A 165 2.32 28.95 -10.13
CA PHE A 165 1.97 27.75 -10.91
C PHE A 165 0.61 27.11 -10.54
N GLY A 166 -0.29 27.86 -9.89
CA GLY A 166 -1.62 27.40 -9.51
C GLY A 166 -1.64 26.61 -8.19
N GLN A 167 -2.81 26.10 -7.83
CA GLN A 167 -2.96 25.28 -6.63
C GLN A 167 -2.28 23.93 -6.83
N MET A 168 -1.28 23.64 -6.02
CA MET A 168 -0.62 22.32 -6.01
C MET A 168 -1.56 21.29 -5.39
N LYS A 169 -1.58 20.11 -5.97
CA LYS A 169 -2.19 18.94 -5.35
C LYS A 169 -1.41 18.51 -4.12
N SER A 170 -2.08 17.88 -3.15
CA SER A 170 -1.41 17.28 -2.01
C SER A 170 -0.35 16.28 -2.49
N GLY A 171 0.85 16.38 -1.95
CA GLY A 171 1.93 15.44 -2.25
C GLY A 171 2.13 14.41 -1.14
N VAL A 172 1.11 14.19 -0.31
CA VAL A 172 1.12 13.18 0.75
C VAL A 172 0.21 12.04 0.35
N SER A 173 0.79 10.85 0.25
CA SER A 173 0.09 9.63 -0.12
C SER A 173 -0.43 8.88 1.11
N LEU A 174 -1.58 8.25 1.00
CA LEU A 174 -2.22 7.44 2.03
C LEU A 174 -1.93 5.97 1.80
N TYR A 175 -1.41 5.33 2.82
CA TYR A 175 -1.17 3.90 2.88
C TYR A 175 -2.03 3.25 3.96
N CYS A 176 -2.30 1.97 3.81
CA CYS A 176 -2.82 1.09 4.85
C CYS A 176 -1.98 -0.18 4.85
N ARG A 177 -1.33 -0.48 5.98
CA ARG A 177 -0.42 -1.64 6.10
C ARG A 177 0.58 -1.74 4.94
N LYS A 178 1.22 -0.61 4.61
CA LYS A 178 2.22 -0.47 3.54
C LYS A 178 1.68 -0.65 2.10
N VAL A 179 0.38 -0.77 1.91
CA VAL A 179 -0.28 -0.80 0.59
C VAL A 179 -0.81 0.59 0.28
N LEU A 180 -0.51 1.11 -0.90
CA LEU A 180 -1.03 2.40 -1.34
C LEU A 180 -2.55 2.34 -1.52
N ILE A 181 -3.26 3.19 -0.80
CA ILE A 181 -4.72 3.35 -0.91
C ILE A 181 -5.06 4.50 -1.85
N ASP A 182 -4.42 5.65 -1.66
CA ASP A 182 -4.64 6.83 -2.49
C ASP A 182 -3.35 7.65 -2.57
N ALA A 183 -2.92 7.99 -3.77
CA ALA A 183 -1.72 8.80 -4.02
C ALA A 183 -1.96 10.29 -3.76
N GLU A 184 -3.21 10.75 -3.86
CA GLU A 184 -3.60 12.16 -3.72
C GLU A 184 -4.90 12.30 -2.91
N PRO A 185 -4.94 11.81 -1.65
CA PRO A 185 -6.16 11.74 -0.86
C PRO A 185 -6.75 13.14 -0.61
N GLN A 186 -8.03 13.28 -0.88
CA GLN A 186 -8.74 14.52 -0.63
C GLN A 186 -9.03 14.69 0.87
N GLY A 187 -8.64 15.84 1.43
CA GLY A 187 -8.96 16.18 2.83
C GLY A 187 -8.17 15.40 3.88
N LEU A 188 -7.10 14.70 3.52
CA LEU A 188 -6.19 14.08 4.48
C LEU A 188 -5.49 15.14 5.33
N LEU A 189 -5.05 16.21 4.69
CA LEU A 189 -4.46 17.38 5.34
C LEU A 189 -5.29 18.64 5.04
N PRO A 190 -5.27 19.65 5.95
CA PRO A 190 -5.81 20.97 5.65
C PRO A 190 -5.17 21.58 4.39
N GLU A 191 -5.93 22.40 3.65
CA GLU A 191 -5.43 23.02 2.40
C GLU A 191 -4.12 23.81 2.57
N TRP A 192 -3.92 24.43 3.71
CA TRP A 192 -2.71 25.20 3.99
C TRP A 192 -1.46 24.34 4.21
N LEU A 193 -1.60 23.00 4.37
CA LEU A 193 -0.51 22.02 4.45
C LEU A 193 -0.26 21.27 3.12
N ARG A 194 -0.90 21.65 2.03
CA ARG A 194 -0.75 20.96 0.73
C ARG A 194 0.68 20.99 0.15
N PHE A 195 1.54 21.88 0.64
CA PHE A 195 2.95 21.91 0.27
C PHE A 195 3.75 20.75 0.82
N LEU A 196 3.25 20.04 1.84
CA LEU A 196 3.92 18.88 2.39
C LEU A 196 4.00 17.73 1.38
N ARG A 197 5.04 16.94 1.53
CA ARG A 197 5.30 15.73 0.76
C ARG A 197 5.49 14.58 1.73
N GLY A 198 5.24 13.34 1.30
CA GLY A 198 5.49 12.17 2.12
C GLY A 198 4.36 11.18 2.17
N VAL A 199 4.25 10.50 3.30
CA VAL A 199 3.31 9.38 3.48
C VAL A 199 2.62 9.45 4.83
N VAL A 200 1.37 8.97 4.85
CA VAL A 200 0.61 8.64 6.05
C VAL A 200 0.16 7.18 5.90
N ASP A 201 0.44 6.36 6.89
CA ASP A 201 0.03 4.95 6.95
C ASP A 201 -0.83 4.74 8.19
N SER A 202 -2.01 4.16 8.03
CA SER A 202 -2.93 3.91 9.13
C SER A 202 -3.72 2.63 8.89
N GLU A 203 -3.78 1.78 9.91
CA GLU A 203 -4.58 0.55 9.87
C GLU A 203 -6.06 0.81 10.16
N ASP A 204 -6.35 1.90 10.87
CA ASP A 204 -7.69 2.23 11.36
C ASP A 204 -8.49 3.12 10.41
N LEU A 205 -7.86 3.62 9.34
CA LEU A 205 -8.56 4.43 8.36
C LEU A 205 -9.53 3.56 7.57
N PRO A 206 -10.84 3.82 7.65
CA PRO A 206 -11.80 3.13 6.82
C PRO A 206 -11.48 3.40 5.35
N LEU A 207 -11.56 2.37 4.51
CA LEU A 207 -11.36 2.46 3.05
C LEU A 207 -12.28 3.51 2.39
N ASN A 208 -13.34 3.91 3.07
CA ASN A 208 -14.14 5.09 2.78
C ASN A 208 -13.85 6.15 3.84
N ILE A 209 -12.94 7.06 3.56
CA ILE A 209 -12.61 8.17 4.47
C ILE A 209 -13.87 8.98 4.73
N SER A 210 -14.53 8.71 5.86
CA SER A 210 -15.69 9.52 6.27
C SER A 210 -15.18 10.90 6.70
N ARG A 211 -15.98 11.96 6.47
CA ARG A 211 -15.65 13.33 6.92
C ARG A 211 -15.29 13.43 8.40
N ARG A 212 -15.70 12.47 9.20
CA ARG A 212 -15.42 12.39 10.64
C ARG A 212 -13.98 11.97 10.91
N THR A 213 -13.46 10.99 10.16
CA THR A 213 -12.10 10.48 10.27
C THR A 213 -11.10 11.53 9.73
N GLN A 214 -11.42 12.23 8.65
CA GLN A 214 -10.64 13.34 8.13
C GLN A 214 -10.41 14.43 9.19
N ARG A 215 -11.45 14.80 9.97
CA ARG A 215 -11.32 15.79 11.06
C ARG A 215 -10.42 15.32 12.19
N GLN A 216 -10.36 14.02 12.48
CA GLN A 216 -9.49 13.47 13.53
C GLN A 216 -8.03 13.52 13.11
N ILE A 217 -7.72 13.13 11.87
CA ILE A 217 -6.34 13.20 11.32
C ILE A 217 -5.85 14.64 11.28
N SER A 218 -6.67 15.57 10.79
CA SER A 218 -6.34 17.00 10.78
C SER A 218 -6.02 17.53 12.17
N ARG A 219 -6.81 17.15 13.20
CA ARG A 219 -6.56 17.56 14.58
C ARG A 219 -5.27 16.99 15.15
N SER A 220 -4.93 15.74 14.85
CA SER A 220 -3.67 15.13 15.29
C SER A 220 -2.47 15.82 14.64
N ALA A 221 -2.54 16.14 13.36
CA ALA A 221 -1.49 16.88 12.65
C ALA A 221 -1.34 18.33 13.18
N GLU A 222 -2.45 19.00 13.51
CA GLU A 222 -2.43 20.33 14.14
C GLU A 222 -1.78 20.29 15.52
N THR A 223 -2.10 19.30 16.36
CA THR A 223 -1.53 19.17 17.70
C THR A 223 -0.02 19.00 17.67
N VAL A 224 0.51 18.22 16.72
CA VAL A 224 1.97 18.04 16.57
C VAL A 224 2.65 19.31 16.08
N SER A 225 1.99 20.13 15.26
CA SER A 225 2.52 21.42 14.77
C SER A 225 2.69 22.47 15.89
N TYR A 226 1.94 22.39 17.00
CA TYR A 226 2.02 23.33 18.11
C TYR A 226 3.00 22.94 19.23
N THR A 227 3.59 21.73 19.15
CA THR A 227 4.52 21.22 20.20
C THR A 227 6.00 21.33 19.85
N HIS A 228 6.35 22.02 18.76
CA HIS A 228 7.73 22.27 18.33
C HIS A 228 8.02 23.77 18.13
#